data_73c3d61916077381559d1d94dde619ac
#
_entry.id   73c3d61916077381559d1d94dde619ac
#
_cell.length_a   1.000
_cell.length_b   1.000
_cell.length_c   1.000
_cell.angle_alpha   90.00
_cell.angle_beta   90.00
_cell.angle_gamma   90.00
#
_symmetry.space_group_name_H-M   'P 1'
#
loop_
_entity.id
_entity.type
_entity.pdbx_description
1 polymer ?
#
loop_
_entity_poly.entity_id
_entity_poly.type
_entity_poly.pdbx_seq_one_letter_code
_entity_poly.pdbx_strand_id
1 'polypeptide(L)'
;MPFSGGTVGRRFLRRLFVMKVSPSVLACDFAHMADEIQKVTQGGADYIHLDVMDGNFVPNISFGPAVIKAIRPYTDVPFDVHLMVERPSRYFQDYLDAGADNITFHLEAEPYIAPALDQIRKAGCSASLSIKPGTEAEAVFPYLDKLLSLIHI
;
A
#
# COMPACT_ATOMS: atom_id res chain seq x y z
N MET A 1 15.08 -45.59 -24.09
CA MET A 1 15.66 -44.54 -23.21
C MET A 1 14.56 -43.53 -22.92
N PRO A 2 14.10 -43.38 -21.69
CA PRO A 2 13.06 -42.41 -21.36
C PRO A 2 13.67 -41.02 -21.13
N PHE A 3 13.12 -40.00 -21.75
CA PHE A 3 13.47 -38.59 -21.55
C PHE A 3 13.06 -38.16 -20.14
N SER A 4 14.05 -37.81 -19.32
CA SER A 4 13.84 -37.13 -18.03
C SER A 4 13.45 -35.68 -18.29
N GLY A 5 12.15 -35.38 -18.27
CA GLY A 5 11.60 -34.04 -18.36
C GLY A 5 11.86 -33.26 -17.09
N GLY A 6 12.83 -32.34 -17.14
CA GLY A 6 13.32 -31.59 -16.00
C GLY A 6 12.28 -30.65 -15.38
N THR A 7 12.28 -30.63 -14.07
CA THR A 7 11.48 -29.83 -13.12
C THR A 7 11.71 -28.29 -13.22
N VAL A 8 12.51 -27.83 -14.19
CA VAL A 8 12.90 -26.42 -14.35
C VAL A 8 11.76 -25.54 -14.90
N GLY A 9 10.90 -26.09 -15.76
CA GLY A 9 9.81 -25.33 -16.37
C GLY A 9 8.69 -24.90 -15.41
N ARG A 10 8.42 -25.69 -14.36
CA ARG A 10 7.36 -25.38 -13.39
C ARG A 10 7.73 -24.27 -12.40
N ARG A 11 9.02 -24.07 -12.14
CA ARG A 11 9.50 -22.99 -11.24
C ARG A 11 9.46 -21.61 -11.91
N PHE A 12 9.65 -21.55 -13.22
CA PHE A 12 9.64 -20.29 -13.98
C PHE A 12 8.22 -19.76 -14.19
N LEU A 13 7.24 -20.63 -14.44
CA LEU A 13 5.84 -20.24 -14.59
C LEU A 13 5.17 -19.82 -13.28
N ARG A 14 5.64 -20.31 -12.12
CA ARG A 14 5.13 -19.88 -10.81
C ARG A 14 5.51 -18.43 -10.45
N ARG A 15 6.51 -17.84 -11.09
CA ARG A 15 6.93 -16.45 -10.86
C ARG A 15 6.11 -15.42 -11.66
N LEU A 16 5.33 -15.85 -12.65
CA LEU A 16 4.60 -14.95 -13.55
C LEU A 16 3.18 -14.59 -13.08
N PHE A 17 2.61 -15.31 -12.09
CA PHE A 17 1.27 -15.04 -11.56
C PHE A 17 1.16 -15.40 -10.07
N VAL A 18 1.98 -14.82 -9.23
CA VAL A 18 1.74 -14.89 -7.78
C VAL A 18 0.77 -13.76 -7.45
N MET A 19 -0.51 -14.12 -7.28
CA MET A 19 -1.49 -13.21 -6.71
C MET A 19 -1.04 -12.84 -5.29
N LYS A 20 -1.01 -11.55 -4.97
CA LYS A 20 -0.76 -11.04 -3.63
C LYS A 20 -2.06 -10.61 -2.99
N VAL A 21 -2.20 -10.85 -1.70
CA VAL A 21 -3.40 -10.53 -0.92
C VAL A 21 -3.07 -9.44 0.06
N SER A 22 -3.78 -8.32 -0.04
CA SER A 22 -3.64 -7.13 0.82
C SER A 22 -5.00 -6.78 1.42
N PRO A 23 -5.42 -7.45 2.53
CA PRO A 23 -6.70 -7.16 3.16
C PRO A 23 -6.71 -5.76 3.78
N SER A 24 -7.81 -5.02 3.58
CA SER A 24 -8.00 -3.71 4.19
C SER A 24 -8.49 -3.83 5.62
N VAL A 25 -7.77 -3.18 6.53
CA VAL A 25 -8.15 -3.05 7.95
C VAL A 25 -9.42 -2.22 8.14
N LEU A 26 -9.82 -1.44 7.15
CA LEU A 26 -11.08 -0.69 7.20
C LEU A 26 -12.31 -1.59 7.38
N ALA A 27 -12.22 -2.87 6.99
CA ALA A 27 -13.29 -3.86 7.13
C ALA A 27 -13.26 -4.63 8.47
N CYS A 28 -12.30 -4.36 9.36
CA CYS A 28 -12.15 -5.08 10.63
C CYS A 28 -13.00 -4.50 11.77
N ASP A 29 -13.10 -5.22 12.88
CA ASP A 29 -13.57 -4.67 14.13
C ASP A 29 -12.49 -3.77 14.75
N PHE A 30 -12.68 -2.46 14.72
CA PHE A 30 -11.71 -1.49 15.24
C PHE A 30 -11.48 -1.60 16.75
N ALA A 31 -12.45 -2.15 17.50
CA ALA A 31 -12.27 -2.40 18.93
C ALA A 31 -11.28 -3.54 19.21
N HIS A 32 -11.03 -4.42 18.22
CA HIS A 32 -10.14 -5.59 18.30
C HIS A 32 -9.11 -5.61 17.17
N MET A 33 -8.69 -4.45 16.68
CA MET A 33 -7.85 -4.29 15.49
C MET A 33 -6.56 -5.13 15.53
N ALA A 34 -5.90 -5.22 16.69
CA ALA A 34 -4.70 -6.03 16.85
C ALA A 34 -4.96 -7.52 16.60
N ASP A 35 -6.05 -8.06 17.13
CA ASP A 35 -6.44 -9.46 16.93
C ASP A 35 -6.80 -9.73 15.46
N GLU A 36 -7.51 -8.79 14.83
CA GLU A 36 -7.87 -8.88 13.42
C GLU A 36 -6.63 -8.89 12.50
N ILE A 37 -5.63 -8.05 12.79
CA ILE A 37 -4.35 -8.05 12.07
C ILE A 37 -3.62 -9.39 12.23
N GLN A 38 -3.59 -9.94 13.44
CA GLN A 38 -2.97 -11.25 13.66
C GLN A 38 -3.70 -12.36 12.90
N LYS A 39 -5.03 -12.34 12.81
CA LYS A 39 -5.81 -13.32 12.03
C LYS A 39 -5.46 -13.28 10.55
N VAL A 40 -5.42 -12.09 9.93
CA VAL A 40 -5.09 -11.98 8.50
C VAL A 40 -3.62 -12.29 8.22
N THR A 41 -2.73 -11.97 9.16
CA THR A 41 -1.30 -12.38 9.11
C THR A 41 -1.17 -13.91 9.10
N GLN A 42 -1.84 -14.61 10.03
CA GLN A 42 -1.86 -16.06 10.08
C GLN A 42 -2.55 -16.69 8.86
N GLY A 43 -3.51 -15.97 8.27
CA GLY A 43 -4.16 -16.34 7.02
C GLY A 43 -3.27 -16.24 5.78
N GLY A 44 -2.06 -15.69 5.90
CA GLY A 44 -1.08 -15.60 4.83
C GLY A 44 -1.22 -14.35 3.96
N ALA A 45 -1.68 -13.23 4.52
CA ALA A 45 -1.68 -11.94 3.85
C ALA A 45 -0.25 -11.53 3.43
N ASP A 46 -0.09 -11.00 2.21
CA ASP A 46 1.19 -10.48 1.71
C ASP A 46 1.45 -9.04 2.18
N TYR A 47 0.37 -8.28 2.38
CA TYR A 47 0.37 -6.89 2.89
C TYR A 47 -0.81 -6.69 3.84
N ILE A 48 -0.75 -5.65 4.64
CA ILE A 48 -1.88 -5.11 5.41
C ILE A 48 -2.21 -3.75 4.83
N HIS A 49 -3.40 -3.60 4.23
CA HIS A 49 -3.83 -2.35 3.62
C HIS A 49 -4.49 -1.43 4.65
N LEU A 50 -4.02 -0.19 4.73
CA LEU A 50 -4.40 0.79 5.74
C LEU A 50 -4.95 2.05 5.06
N ASP A 51 -6.28 2.11 4.94
CA ASP A 51 -7.00 3.22 4.30
C ASP A 51 -7.15 4.41 5.24
N VAL A 52 -6.37 5.46 5.00
CA VAL A 52 -6.37 6.70 5.78
C VAL A 52 -7.22 7.76 5.08
N MET A 53 -8.21 8.28 5.78
CA MET A 53 -9.17 9.26 5.27
C MET A 53 -9.29 10.44 6.23
N ASP A 54 -9.29 11.67 5.69
CA ASP A 54 -9.27 12.92 6.46
C ASP A 54 -10.61 13.67 6.51
N GLY A 55 -11.65 13.15 5.85
CA GLY A 55 -12.95 13.81 5.76
C GLY A 55 -12.99 15.00 4.81
N ASN A 56 -11.87 15.31 4.12
CA ASN A 56 -11.73 16.43 3.22
C ASN A 56 -11.51 15.97 1.78
N PHE A 57 -10.48 15.20 1.52
CA PHE A 57 -10.23 14.60 0.20
C PHE A 57 -11.31 13.58 -0.18
N VAL A 58 -11.79 12.82 0.82
CA VAL A 58 -12.96 11.92 0.73
C VAL A 58 -13.93 12.22 1.87
N PRO A 59 -15.25 12.00 1.71
CA PRO A 59 -16.27 12.36 2.69
C PRO A 59 -16.38 11.32 3.84
N ASN A 60 -15.26 10.83 4.33
CA ASN A 60 -15.16 9.88 5.43
C ASN A 60 -13.89 10.16 6.24
N ILE A 61 -13.88 9.76 7.51
CA ILE A 61 -12.72 9.81 8.41
C ILE A 61 -12.47 8.39 8.91
N SER A 62 -11.23 7.92 8.85
CA SER A 62 -10.86 6.60 9.36
C SER A 62 -9.94 6.71 10.58
N PHE A 63 -8.66 6.61 10.40
CA PHE A 63 -7.65 6.63 11.46
C PHE A 63 -6.36 7.29 10.94
N GLY A 64 -5.43 7.59 11.84
CA GLY A 64 -4.18 8.26 11.51
C GLY A 64 -2.93 7.51 11.99
N PRO A 65 -1.75 8.17 11.93
CA PRO A 65 -0.45 7.55 12.21
C PRO A 65 -0.35 6.93 13.61
N ALA A 66 -1.03 7.50 14.60
CA ALA A 66 -1.02 6.99 15.98
C ALA A 66 -1.61 5.57 16.08
N VAL A 67 -2.69 5.29 15.33
CA VAL A 67 -3.30 3.96 15.28
C VAL A 67 -2.37 3.00 14.55
N ILE A 68 -1.81 3.40 13.40
CA ILE A 68 -0.89 2.58 12.60
C ILE A 68 0.33 2.18 13.45
N LYS A 69 0.91 3.14 14.16
CA LYS A 69 2.03 2.89 15.07
C LYS A 69 1.67 1.92 16.21
N ALA A 70 0.45 2.01 16.74
CA ALA A 70 -0.02 1.14 17.82
C ALA A 70 -0.20 -0.31 17.38
N ILE A 71 -0.60 -0.54 16.13
CA ILE A 71 -0.83 -1.89 15.59
C ILE A 71 0.43 -2.50 14.94
N ARG A 72 1.47 -1.71 14.65
CA ARG A 72 2.70 -2.20 14.02
C ARG A 72 3.35 -3.40 14.75
N PRO A 73 3.42 -3.45 16.09
CA PRO A 73 4.05 -4.56 16.82
C PRO A 73 3.33 -5.90 16.71
N TYR A 74 2.12 -5.95 16.14
CA TYR A 74 1.32 -7.18 16.09
C TYR A 74 1.51 -8.01 14.81
N THR A 75 2.33 -7.55 13.86
CA THR A 75 2.63 -8.29 12.64
C THR A 75 3.96 -7.83 12.03
N ASP A 76 4.67 -8.75 11.36
CA ASP A 76 5.81 -8.43 10.50
C ASP A 76 5.41 -8.27 9.01
N VAL A 77 4.14 -8.46 8.68
CA VAL A 77 3.62 -8.27 7.32
C VAL A 77 3.73 -6.79 6.96
N PRO A 78 4.21 -6.44 5.75
CA PRO A 78 4.36 -5.07 5.31
C PRO A 78 3.06 -4.27 5.36
N PHE A 79 3.14 -3.02 5.84
CA PHE A 79 2.03 -2.06 5.85
C PHE A 79 1.99 -1.28 4.54
N ASP A 80 0.88 -1.42 3.82
CA ASP A 80 0.53 -0.66 2.62
C ASP A 80 -0.44 0.47 3.00
N VAL A 81 0.11 1.67 3.25
CA VAL A 81 -0.65 2.83 3.74
C VAL A 81 -1.19 3.63 2.57
N HIS A 82 -2.50 3.66 2.41
CA HIS A 82 -3.19 4.40 1.37
C HIS A 82 -3.76 5.72 1.91
N LEU A 83 -3.20 6.82 1.44
CA LEU A 83 -3.53 8.17 1.89
C LEU A 83 -4.59 8.81 0.99
N MET A 84 -5.83 8.75 1.41
CA MET A 84 -6.96 9.52 0.86
C MET A 84 -7.12 10.82 1.66
N VAL A 85 -6.06 11.63 1.65
CA VAL A 85 -5.97 12.89 2.41
C VAL A 85 -5.50 14.02 1.51
N GLU A 86 -5.86 15.25 1.83
CA GLU A 86 -5.42 16.41 1.10
C GLU A 86 -3.97 16.76 1.42
N ARG A 87 -3.15 17.00 0.39
CA ARG A 87 -1.71 17.31 0.48
C ARG A 87 -0.94 16.29 1.33
N PRO A 88 -0.92 15.02 0.92
CA PRO A 88 -0.36 13.90 1.69
C PRO A 88 1.14 14.09 2.01
N SER A 89 1.89 14.84 1.20
CA SER A 89 3.31 15.10 1.42
C SER A 89 3.62 15.76 2.77
N ARG A 90 2.64 16.44 3.39
CA ARG A 90 2.77 17.03 4.72
C ARG A 90 2.90 16.01 5.84
N TYR A 91 2.41 14.79 5.59
CA TYR A 91 2.24 13.74 6.62
C TYR A 91 3.13 12.51 6.37
N PHE A 92 3.86 12.44 5.26
CA PHE A 92 4.66 11.25 4.93
C PHE A 92 5.58 10.83 6.07
N GLN A 93 6.25 11.78 6.74
CA GLN A 93 7.15 11.45 7.83
C GLN A 93 6.43 10.78 9.00
N ASP A 94 5.20 11.22 9.34
CA ASP A 94 4.42 10.64 10.43
C ASP A 94 4.06 9.17 10.14
N TYR A 95 3.76 8.84 8.87
CA TYR A 95 3.45 7.47 8.47
C TYR A 95 4.68 6.59 8.35
N LEU A 96 5.81 7.14 7.91
CA LEU A 96 7.11 6.46 7.93
C LEU A 96 7.51 6.11 9.36
N ASP A 97 7.37 7.04 10.30
CA ASP A 97 7.65 6.84 11.73
C ASP A 97 6.64 5.89 12.41
N ALA A 98 5.47 5.73 11.82
CA ALA A 98 4.46 4.74 12.24
C ALA A 98 4.74 3.34 11.69
N GLY A 99 5.69 3.16 10.77
CA GLY A 99 6.12 1.87 10.24
C GLY A 99 5.46 1.50 8.91
N ALA A 100 5.13 2.48 8.06
CA ALA A 100 4.70 2.24 6.69
C ALA A 100 5.84 1.65 5.84
N ASP A 101 5.58 0.55 5.12
CA ASP A 101 6.51 -0.09 4.18
C ASP A 101 6.23 0.33 2.73
N ASN A 102 4.98 0.70 2.44
CA ASN A 102 4.55 1.34 1.22
C ASN A 102 3.61 2.51 1.54
N ILE A 103 3.76 3.62 0.81
CA ILE A 103 2.82 4.75 0.86
C ILE A 103 2.22 4.94 -0.53
N THR A 104 0.90 4.80 -0.60
CA THR A 104 0.08 5.11 -1.77
C THR A 104 -0.63 6.44 -1.54
N PHE A 105 -0.59 7.35 -2.51
CA PHE A 105 -1.33 8.59 -2.44
C PHE A 105 -1.97 8.95 -3.78
N HIS A 106 -2.99 9.80 -3.75
CA HIS A 106 -3.72 10.19 -4.96
C HIS A 106 -3.00 11.27 -5.76
N LEU A 107 -2.95 11.07 -7.08
CA LEU A 107 -2.41 12.04 -8.04
C LEU A 107 -3.08 13.42 -7.86
N GLU A 108 -4.39 13.43 -7.62
CA GLU A 108 -5.21 14.64 -7.50
C GLU A 108 -5.02 15.36 -6.16
N ALA A 109 -4.46 14.68 -5.16
CA ALA A 109 -4.27 15.23 -3.81
C ALA A 109 -2.95 16.00 -3.63
N GLU A 110 -1.98 15.81 -4.54
CA GLU A 110 -0.62 16.34 -4.40
C GLU A 110 -0.19 17.12 -5.65
N PRO A 111 0.14 18.41 -5.53
CA PRO A 111 0.53 19.23 -6.68
C PRO A 111 1.94 18.91 -7.22
N TYR A 112 2.81 18.28 -6.40
CA TYR A 112 4.21 18.01 -6.72
C TYR A 112 4.53 16.52 -6.65
N ILE A 113 4.01 15.75 -7.61
CA ILE A 113 4.06 14.28 -7.61
C ILE A 113 5.50 13.73 -7.57
N ALA A 114 6.37 14.16 -8.48
CA ALA A 114 7.72 13.62 -8.55
C ALA A 114 8.55 13.89 -7.28
N PRO A 115 8.56 15.11 -6.70
CA PRO A 115 9.17 15.36 -5.40
C PRO A 115 8.57 14.53 -4.26
N ALA A 116 7.24 14.33 -4.24
CA ALA A 116 6.56 13.54 -3.23
C ALA A 116 6.98 12.06 -3.28
N LEU A 117 7.03 11.46 -4.48
CA LEU A 117 7.53 10.11 -4.68
C LEU A 117 9.00 9.97 -4.25
N ASP A 118 9.83 10.94 -4.62
CA ASP A 118 11.25 10.94 -4.25
C ASP A 118 11.46 11.07 -2.73
N GLN A 119 10.60 11.80 -2.02
CA GLN A 119 10.62 11.92 -0.56
C GLN A 119 10.38 10.57 0.11
N ILE A 120 9.34 9.84 -0.29
CA ILE A 120 9.01 8.51 0.24
C ILE A 120 10.17 7.54 -0.02
N ARG A 121 10.66 7.48 -1.27
CA ARG A 121 11.71 6.55 -1.67
C ARG A 121 13.06 6.83 -0.99
N LYS A 122 13.42 8.09 -0.76
CA LYS A 122 14.63 8.46 -0.03
C LYS A 122 14.61 8.01 1.43
N ALA A 123 13.44 7.86 2.02
CA ALA A 123 13.26 7.31 3.36
C ALA A 123 13.35 5.75 3.39
N GLY A 124 13.54 5.10 2.25
CA GLY A 124 13.61 3.63 2.14
C GLY A 124 12.23 2.96 2.05
N CYS A 125 11.15 3.72 1.96
CA CYS A 125 9.79 3.22 1.79
C CYS A 125 9.43 3.08 0.31
N SER A 126 8.59 2.13 -0.04
CA SER A 126 8.03 2.00 -1.37
C SER A 126 6.98 3.08 -1.62
N ALA A 127 6.86 3.54 -2.86
CA ALA A 127 5.91 4.57 -3.25
C ALA A 127 4.93 4.04 -4.30
N SER A 128 3.67 4.41 -4.18
CA SER A 128 2.59 4.04 -5.11
C SER A 128 1.67 5.23 -5.37
N LEU A 129 0.97 5.20 -6.50
CA LEU A 129 -0.04 6.20 -6.83
C LEU A 129 -1.41 5.57 -6.93
N SER A 130 -2.43 6.35 -6.60
CA SER A 130 -3.81 6.09 -6.95
C SER A 130 -4.40 7.25 -7.73
N ILE A 131 -5.43 6.96 -8.53
CA ILE A 131 -6.18 7.93 -9.30
C ILE A 131 -7.68 7.73 -9.10
N LYS A 132 -8.44 8.82 -9.12
CA LYS A 132 -9.90 8.78 -9.06
C LYS A 132 -10.49 8.28 -10.38
N PRO A 133 -11.74 7.78 -10.40
CA PRO A 133 -12.39 7.26 -11.61
C PRO A 133 -12.47 8.27 -12.78
N GLY A 134 -12.45 9.55 -12.48
CA GLY A 134 -12.47 10.61 -13.51
C GLY A 134 -11.10 11.03 -14.05
N THR A 135 -10.02 10.41 -13.57
CA THR A 135 -8.65 10.70 -14.01
C THR A 135 -8.19 9.63 -15.01
N GLU A 136 -7.74 10.06 -16.18
CA GLU A 136 -7.23 9.14 -17.20
C GLU A 136 -5.95 8.44 -16.76
N ALA A 137 -5.82 7.15 -17.08
CA ALA A 137 -4.67 6.33 -16.66
C ALA A 137 -3.32 6.86 -17.17
N GLU A 138 -3.32 7.54 -18.31
CA GLU A 138 -2.16 8.17 -18.92
C GLU A 138 -1.51 9.24 -18.04
N ALA A 139 -2.27 9.84 -17.13
CA ALA A 139 -1.76 10.85 -16.20
C ALA A 139 -0.64 10.33 -15.27
N VAL A 140 -0.58 9.02 -15.05
CA VAL A 140 0.46 8.39 -14.21
C VAL A 140 1.67 7.91 -15.00
N PHE A 141 1.62 7.84 -16.33
CA PHE A 141 2.71 7.31 -17.16
C PHE A 141 4.07 7.96 -16.90
N PRO A 142 4.17 9.28 -16.65
CA PRO A 142 5.46 9.91 -16.34
C PRO A 142 6.13 9.41 -15.05
N TYR A 143 5.43 8.66 -14.21
CA TYR A 143 5.88 8.25 -12.88
C TYR A 143 6.08 6.74 -12.72
N LEU A 144 5.74 5.92 -13.72
CA LEU A 144 5.71 4.45 -13.63
C LEU A 144 7.04 3.82 -13.18
N ASP A 145 8.16 4.40 -13.57
CA ASP A 145 9.51 3.96 -13.19
C ASP A 145 9.83 4.15 -11.69
N LYS A 146 9.01 4.92 -10.98
CA LYS A 146 9.17 5.24 -9.56
C LYS A 146 8.20 4.50 -8.65
N LEU A 147 7.22 3.79 -9.22
CA LEU A 147 6.11 3.19 -8.47
C LEU A 147 6.33 1.70 -8.17
N LEU A 148 5.87 1.28 -6.98
CA LEU A 148 5.65 -0.13 -6.65
C LEU A 148 4.35 -0.64 -7.27
N SER A 149 3.28 0.14 -7.16
CA SER A 149 1.94 -0.20 -7.67
C SER A 149 1.16 1.04 -8.11
N LEU A 150 0.10 0.79 -8.87
CA LEU A 150 -0.89 1.79 -9.25
C LEU A 150 -2.28 1.27 -8.91
N ILE A 151 -3.08 2.10 -8.25
CA ILE A 151 -4.47 1.81 -7.88
C ILE A 151 -5.40 2.78 -8.63
N HIS A 152 -6.45 2.24 -9.24
CA HIS A 152 -7.54 3.02 -9.82
C HIS A 152 -8.82 2.71 -9.04
N ILE A 153 -9.30 3.69 -8.26
CA ILE A 153 -10.46 3.55 -7.36
C ILE A 153 -11.52 4.57 -7.73
#